data_09e8d806d8337de4a2f51b0fcbea97ae
#
_entry.id   09e8d806d8337de4a2f51b0fcbea97ae
#
_cell.length_a   1.000
_cell.length_b   1.000
_cell.length_c   1.000
_cell.angle_alpha   90.00
_cell.angle_beta   90.00
_cell.angle_gamma   90.00
#
_symmetry.space_group_name_H-M   'P 1'
#
loop_
_entity.id
_entity.type
_entity.pdbx_description
1 polymer ?
#
loop_
_entity_poly.entity_id
_entity_poly.type
_entity_poly.pdbx_seq_one_letter_code
_entity_poly.pdbx_strand_id
1 'polypeptide(L)'
;MAMRLWFFTYLLILGAFSASVWADEETLRKAIEPHFAGQKIDSIKKTPFMGLYEVVVGDEVFYTDDKADYFFFGHVIDTKTRVSMTNERIQEIKAARRVPFDSLPLQHAIKAVKGDGSRKLAVY
;
A
#
# COMPACT_ATOMS: atom_id res chain seq x y z
N MET A 1 -27.74 -11.11 45.08
CA MET A 1 -27.67 -9.82 44.35
C MET A 1 -26.26 -9.40 43.94
N ALA A 2 -25.21 -10.11 44.28
CA ALA A 2 -23.82 -9.76 43.95
C ALA A 2 -23.29 -10.30 42.59
N MET A 3 -24.06 -11.20 41.94
CA MET A 3 -23.59 -11.87 40.71
C MET A 3 -23.90 -11.12 39.42
N ARG A 4 -24.67 -10.03 39.47
CA ARG A 4 -25.04 -9.23 38.28
C ARG A 4 -24.08 -8.07 37.98
N LEU A 5 -23.26 -7.66 38.96
CA LEU A 5 -22.28 -6.58 38.75
C LEU A 5 -20.97 -7.02 38.08
N TRP A 6 -20.62 -8.29 38.15
CA TRP A 6 -19.37 -8.80 37.58
C TRP A 6 -19.42 -8.97 36.05
N PHE A 7 -20.61 -9.14 35.48
CA PHE A 7 -20.77 -9.25 34.02
C PHE A 7 -20.64 -7.90 33.31
N PHE A 8 -20.94 -6.80 33.97
CA PHE A 8 -20.82 -5.45 33.38
C PHE A 8 -19.37 -4.93 33.36
N THR A 9 -18.55 -5.34 34.32
CA THR A 9 -17.13 -4.95 34.35
C THR A 9 -16.28 -5.71 33.31
N TYR A 10 -16.68 -6.92 32.90
CA TYR A 10 -15.93 -7.70 31.89
C TYR A 10 -16.20 -7.22 30.46
N LEU A 11 -17.36 -6.61 30.20
CA LEU A 11 -17.72 -6.11 28.88
C LEU A 11 -17.03 -4.77 28.53
N LEU A 12 -16.57 -4.03 29.54
CA LEU A 12 -15.94 -2.71 29.33
C LEU A 12 -14.44 -2.81 28.97
N ILE A 13 -13.81 -3.97 29.19
CA ILE A 13 -12.37 -4.17 28.95
C ILE A 13 -12.09 -4.58 27.50
N LEU A 14 -13.08 -5.07 26.75
CA LEU A 14 -12.90 -5.55 25.37
C LEU A 14 -12.91 -4.43 24.30
N GLY A 15 -13.27 -3.19 24.69
CA GLY A 15 -13.43 -2.06 23.75
C GLY A 15 -12.21 -1.17 23.55
N ALA A 16 -11.12 -1.37 24.31
CA ALA A 16 -10.01 -0.41 24.34
C ALA A 16 -8.80 -0.78 23.46
N PHE A 17 -8.85 -1.89 22.71
CA PHE A 17 -7.66 -2.38 22.00
C PHE A 17 -7.55 -1.95 20.53
N SER A 18 -8.52 -1.19 20.00
CA SER A 18 -8.54 -0.85 18.57
C SER A 18 -8.03 0.56 18.22
N ALA A 19 -7.70 1.39 19.20
CA ALA A 19 -7.35 2.79 18.96
C ALA A 19 -5.86 3.04 18.70
N SER A 20 -4.98 2.07 19.03
CA SER A 20 -3.54 2.30 19.01
C SER A 20 -2.92 2.28 17.61
N VAL A 21 -3.50 1.54 16.67
CA VAL A 21 -2.91 1.37 15.32
C VAL A 21 -3.05 2.64 14.47
N TRP A 22 -4.17 3.34 14.59
CA TRP A 22 -4.41 4.57 13.82
C TRP A 22 -3.57 5.76 14.30
N ALA A 23 -3.28 5.82 15.60
CA ALA A 23 -2.47 6.89 16.17
C ALA A 23 -1.00 6.78 15.72
N ASP A 24 -0.48 5.57 15.55
CA ASP A 24 0.89 5.33 15.10
C ASP A 24 1.07 5.73 13.63
N GLU A 25 0.12 5.39 12.75
CA GLU A 25 0.18 5.72 11.32
C GLU A 25 0.10 7.23 11.06
N GLU A 26 -0.78 7.95 11.76
CA GLU A 26 -0.94 9.39 11.61
C GLU A 26 0.29 10.16 12.13
N THR A 27 0.86 9.70 13.23
CA THR A 27 2.09 10.28 13.79
C THR A 27 3.26 10.06 12.83
N LEU A 28 3.37 8.85 12.30
CA LEU A 28 4.41 8.49 11.34
C LEU A 28 4.25 9.27 10.02
N ARG A 29 3.02 9.47 9.55
CA ARG A 29 2.74 10.30 8.37
C ARG A 29 3.28 11.71 8.52
N LYS A 30 3.01 12.36 9.66
CA LYS A 30 3.51 13.71 9.95
C LYS A 30 5.04 13.78 10.03
N ALA A 31 5.68 12.71 10.48
CA ALA A 31 7.13 12.63 10.52
C ALA A 31 7.74 12.45 9.12
N ILE A 32 7.06 11.72 8.23
CA ILE A 32 7.55 11.43 6.87
C ILE A 32 7.31 12.60 5.90
N GLU A 33 6.15 13.28 5.99
CA GLU A 33 5.74 14.35 5.06
C GLU A 33 6.82 15.40 4.76
N PRO A 34 7.59 15.91 5.74
CA PRO A 34 8.63 16.91 5.48
C PRO A 34 9.75 16.42 4.57
N HIS A 35 9.99 15.11 4.52
CA HIS A 35 11.05 14.50 3.73
C HIS A 35 10.66 14.28 2.25
N PHE A 36 9.35 14.32 1.96
CA PHE A 36 8.79 14.11 0.61
C PHE A 36 8.02 15.35 0.15
N ALA A 37 8.68 16.51 0.15
CA ALA A 37 8.12 17.83 -0.11
C ALA A 37 7.17 17.83 -1.33
N GLY A 38 5.87 17.94 -1.08
CA GLY A 38 4.83 18.05 -2.10
C GLY A 38 4.37 16.73 -2.71
N GLN A 39 4.91 15.59 -2.32
CA GLN A 39 4.40 14.28 -2.72
C GLN A 39 3.39 13.76 -1.71
N LYS A 40 2.28 13.23 -2.23
CA LYS A 40 1.25 12.63 -1.38
C LYS A 40 1.66 11.23 -0.96
N ILE A 41 1.63 10.97 0.35
CA ILE A 41 1.75 9.62 0.89
C ILE A 41 0.42 8.89 0.68
N ASP A 42 0.43 7.86 -0.15
CA ASP A 42 -0.78 7.11 -0.51
C ASP A 42 -1.20 6.13 0.60
N SER A 43 -0.24 5.42 1.18
CA SER A 43 -0.52 4.52 2.30
C SER A 43 0.70 4.33 3.20
N ILE A 44 0.43 4.06 4.48
CA ILE A 44 1.39 3.61 5.48
C ILE A 44 0.78 2.35 6.11
N LYS A 45 1.55 1.27 6.19
CA LYS A 45 1.09 0.01 6.78
C LYS A 45 2.21 -0.65 7.58
N LYS A 46 1.86 -1.16 8.76
CA LYS A 46 2.80 -1.95 9.55
C LYS A 46 3.08 -3.29 8.86
N THR A 47 4.34 -3.64 8.71
CA THR A 47 4.74 -4.92 8.13
C THR A 47 4.86 -6.01 9.21
N PRO A 48 4.76 -7.29 8.85
CA PRO A 48 4.95 -8.39 9.79
C PRO A 48 6.42 -8.67 10.11
N PHE A 49 7.37 -7.93 9.54
CA PHE A 49 8.80 -8.16 9.69
C PHE A 49 9.51 -6.93 10.27
N MET A 50 10.45 -7.18 11.17
CA MET A 50 11.40 -6.22 11.76
C MET A 50 10.77 -4.97 12.38
N GLY A 51 9.44 -4.94 12.64
CA GLY A 51 8.76 -3.75 13.15
C GLY A 51 8.72 -2.57 12.19
N LEU A 52 9.03 -2.78 10.92
CA LEU A 52 9.05 -1.74 9.90
C LEU A 52 7.64 -1.41 9.42
N TYR A 53 7.50 -0.20 8.88
CA TYR A 53 6.32 0.27 8.19
C TYR A 53 6.61 0.36 6.69
N GLU A 54 5.70 -0.15 5.89
CA GLU A 54 5.66 0.06 4.44
C GLU A 54 5.03 1.40 4.15
N VAL A 55 5.69 2.20 3.33
CA VAL A 55 5.20 3.50 2.88
C VAL A 55 5.12 3.50 1.36
N VAL A 56 3.98 3.95 0.84
CA VAL A 56 3.73 4.08 -0.59
C VAL A 56 3.58 5.56 -0.95
N VAL A 57 4.42 6.01 -1.88
CA VAL A 57 4.37 7.36 -2.44
C VAL A 57 4.40 7.24 -3.96
N GLY A 58 3.27 7.52 -4.61
CA GLY A 58 3.15 7.27 -6.03
C GLY A 58 3.35 5.79 -6.36
N ASP A 59 4.29 5.48 -7.24
CA ASP A 59 4.64 4.12 -7.65
C ASP A 59 5.80 3.51 -6.86
N GLU A 60 6.33 4.25 -5.88
CA GLU A 60 7.45 3.83 -5.06
C GLU A 60 6.97 3.21 -3.75
N VAL A 61 7.64 2.14 -3.34
CA VAL A 61 7.46 1.47 -2.06
C VAL A 61 8.78 1.48 -1.33
N PHE A 62 8.77 2.00 -0.12
CA PHE A 62 9.93 1.97 0.78
C PHE A 62 9.48 1.62 2.20
N TYR A 63 10.43 1.41 3.08
CA TYR A 63 10.18 1.02 4.46
C TYR A 63 10.81 2.02 5.42
N THR A 64 10.24 2.14 6.61
CA THR A 64 10.78 2.99 7.67
C THR A 64 10.52 2.37 9.03
N ASP A 65 11.25 2.82 10.03
CA ASP A 65 10.98 2.52 11.43
C ASP A 65 9.79 3.34 11.96
N ASP A 66 9.41 3.10 13.20
CA ASP A 66 8.26 3.72 13.86
C ASP A 66 8.42 5.23 14.12
N LYS A 67 9.64 5.75 14.02
CA LYS A 67 9.98 7.17 14.25
C LYS A 67 10.31 7.93 12.97
N ALA A 68 10.40 7.25 11.82
CA ALA A 68 10.92 7.78 10.56
C ALA A 68 12.37 8.28 10.65
N ASP A 69 13.18 7.65 11.51
CA ASP A 69 14.60 7.97 11.64
C ASP A 69 15.40 7.45 10.45
N TYR A 70 14.95 6.35 9.82
CA TYR A 70 15.62 5.70 8.69
C TYR A 70 14.65 5.32 7.58
N PHE A 71 15.04 5.57 6.34
CA PHE A 71 14.32 5.11 5.15
C PHE A 71 15.10 4.02 4.44
N PHE A 72 14.42 2.91 4.14
CA PHE A 72 14.98 1.75 3.45
C PHE A 72 14.38 1.65 2.05
N PHE A 73 15.16 2.02 1.05
CA PHE A 73 14.78 1.87 -0.36
C PHE A 73 15.35 0.58 -0.92
N GLY A 74 14.50 -0.28 -1.44
CA GLY A 74 14.93 -1.55 -2.01
C GLY A 74 13.89 -2.66 -1.88
N HIS A 75 14.37 -3.89 -2.09
CA HIS A 75 13.51 -5.07 -2.10
C HIS A 75 13.64 -5.88 -0.81
N VAL A 76 12.52 -6.15 -0.17
CA VAL A 76 12.40 -7.14 0.89
C VAL A 76 12.06 -8.48 0.24
N ILE A 77 12.93 -9.46 0.44
CA ILE A 77 12.79 -10.81 -0.14
C ILE A 77 12.57 -11.79 1.01
N ASP A 78 11.50 -12.56 0.94
CA ASP A 78 11.32 -13.71 1.80
C ASP A 78 12.29 -14.81 1.35
N THR A 79 13.24 -15.14 2.22
CA THR A 79 14.29 -16.11 1.91
C THR A 79 13.79 -17.55 1.81
N LYS A 80 12.63 -17.85 2.38
CA LYS A 80 12.01 -19.19 2.33
C LYS A 80 11.33 -19.43 0.99
N THR A 81 10.53 -18.45 0.56
CA THR A 81 9.77 -18.52 -0.70
C THR A 81 10.56 -17.96 -1.89
N ARG A 82 11.61 -17.19 -1.65
CA ARG A 82 12.39 -16.41 -2.63
C ARG A 82 11.55 -15.37 -3.38
N VAL A 83 10.43 -14.97 -2.80
CA VAL A 83 9.54 -13.97 -3.36
C VAL A 83 9.90 -12.59 -2.85
N SER A 84 9.91 -11.60 -3.74
CA SER A 84 10.07 -10.20 -3.38
C SER A 84 8.72 -9.61 -3.00
N MET A 85 8.51 -9.41 -1.70
CA MET A 85 7.30 -8.79 -1.15
C MET A 85 7.11 -7.37 -1.69
N THR A 86 8.20 -6.62 -1.86
CA THR A 86 8.17 -5.28 -2.44
C THR A 86 7.68 -5.30 -3.88
N ASN A 87 8.16 -6.25 -4.71
CA ASN A 87 7.69 -6.37 -6.09
C ASN A 87 6.22 -6.75 -6.17
N GLU A 88 5.77 -7.70 -5.37
CA GLU A 88 4.34 -8.05 -5.31
C GLU A 88 3.51 -6.81 -5.00
N ARG A 89 3.94 -6.03 -4.01
CA ARG A 89 3.23 -4.80 -3.63
C ARG A 89 3.21 -3.76 -4.75
N ILE A 90 4.32 -3.56 -5.44
CA ILE A 90 4.40 -2.66 -6.61
C ILE A 90 3.46 -3.12 -7.72
N GLN A 91 3.38 -4.44 -7.99
CA GLN A 91 2.47 -4.98 -9.00
C GLN A 91 0.99 -4.80 -8.60
N GLU A 92 0.64 -4.97 -7.33
CA GLU A 92 -0.70 -4.68 -6.83
C GLU A 92 -1.09 -3.21 -7.02
N ILE A 93 -0.19 -2.27 -6.67
CA ILE A 93 -0.41 -0.84 -6.85
C ILE A 93 -0.64 -0.50 -8.33
N LYS A 94 0.22 -1.02 -9.20
CA LYS A 94 0.09 -0.82 -10.65
C LYS A 94 -1.18 -1.45 -11.22
N ALA A 95 -1.58 -2.62 -10.74
CA ALA A 95 -2.81 -3.27 -11.16
C ALA A 95 -4.04 -2.48 -10.74
N ALA A 96 -4.06 -1.93 -9.51
CA ALA A 96 -5.15 -1.09 -9.03
C ALA A 96 -5.30 0.23 -9.79
N ARG A 97 -4.22 0.73 -10.39
CA ARG A 97 -4.20 1.97 -11.19
C ARG A 97 -4.44 1.75 -12.68
N ARG A 98 -4.56 0.50 -13.14
CA ARG A 98 -4.87 0.23 -14.55
C ARG A 98 -6.23 0.78 -14.90
N VAL A 99 -6.25 1.63 -15.92
CA VAL A 99 -7.48 2.11 -16.54
C VAL A 99 -8.00 0.99 -17.45
N PRO A 100 -9.25 0.53 -17.28
CA PRO A 100 -9.83 -0.45 -18.20
C PRO A 100 -9.83 0.11 -19.63
N PHE A 101 -9.39 -0.70 -20.60
CA PHE A 101 -9.32 -0.28 -22.01
C PHE A 101 -10.67 0.26 -22.51
N ASP A 102 -11.77 -0.35 -22.08
CA ASP A 102 -13.11 0.02 -22.47
C ASP A 102 -13.56 1.41 -21.94
N SER A 103 -12.86 1.95 -20.93
CA SER A 103 -13.14 3.29 -20.38
C SER A 103 -12.36 4.40 -21.09
N LEU A 104 -11.45 4.06 -22.02
CA LEU A 104 -10.68 5.03 -22.77
C LEU A 104 -11.56 5.70 -23.82
N PRO A 105 -11.54 7.05 -23.96
CA PRO A 105 -12.29 7.77 -24.98
C PRO A 105 -11.65 7.60 -26.38
N LEU A 106 -11.72 6.39 -26.93
CA LEU A 106 -11.08 6.01 -28.19
C LEU A 106 -11.60 6.79 -29.40
N GLN A 107 -12.78 7.44 -29.28
CA GLN A 107 -13.30 8.33 -30.32
C GLN A 107 -12.40 9.56 -30.58
N HIS A 108 -11.57 9.92 -29.62
CA HIS A 108 -10.60 11.02 -29.75
C HIS A 108 -9.17 10.53 -30.03
N ALA A 109 -8.97 9.21 -30.14
CA ALA A 109 -7.67 8.64 -30.41
C ALA A 109 -7.29 8.80 -31.88
N ILE A 110 -6.03 9.14 -32.15
CA ILE A 110 -5.47 9.11 -33.49
C ILE A 110 -5.34 7.65 -33.94
N LYS A 111 -6.18 7.24 -34.89
CA LYS A 111 -6.15 5.89 -35.44
C LYS A 111 -5.13 5.83 -36.59
N ALA A 112 -3.93 5.29 -36.33
CA ALA A 112 -2.97 4.97 -37.37
C ALA A 112 -3.06 3.49 -37.73
N VAL A 113 -3.52 3.17 -38.93
CA VAL A 113 -3.53 1.80 -39.46
C VAL A 113 -2.33 1.64 -40.39
N LYS A 114 -1.40 0.73 -40.05
CA LYS A 114 -0.24 0.41 -40.87
C LYS A 114 -0.34 -1.04 -41.31
N GLY A 115 -0.55 -1.24 -42.62
CA GLY A 115 -0.69 -2.57 -43.23
C GLY A 115 -2.12 -2.90 -43.61
N ASP A 116 -2.27 -3.90 -44.46
CA ASP A 116 -3.52 -4.42 -45.05
C ASP A 116 -4.23 -5.48 -44.17
N GLY A 117 -3.69 -5.78 -42.98
CA GLY A 117 -4.24 -6.80 -42.10
C GLY A 117 -3.90 -8.23 -42.46
N SER A 118 -3.07 -8.47 -43.49
CA SER A 118 -2.67 -9.82 -43.92
C SER A 118 -1.75 -10.54 -42.93
N ARG A 119 -1.10 -9.78 -42.01
CA ARG A 119 -0.24 -10.36 -40.97
C ARG A 119 -0.90 -10.22 -39.61
N LYS A 120 -1.17 -11.33 -38.94
CA LYS A 120 -1.57 -11.33 -37.53
C LYS A 120 -0.31 -11.14 -36.68
N LEU A 121 -0.09 -9.93 -36.19
CA LEU A 121 0.93 -9.65 -35.18
C LEU A 121 0.25 -9.69 -33.81
N ALA A 122 0.62 -10.67 -33.01
CA ALA A 122 0.29 -10.63 -31.58
C ALA A 122 1.43 -9.88 -30.87
N VAL A 123 1.14 -8.75 -30.25
CA VAL A 123 2.05 -8.01 -29.36
C VAL A 123 1.70 -8.43 -27.94
N TYR A 124 2.63 -9.09 -27.27
CA TYR A 124 2.51 -9.49 -25.88
C TYR A 124 3.10 -8.41 -24.97
#